data_23c797cd8ee6c566cf3dfe763ef723cd
#
_entry.id   23c797cd8ee6c566cf3dfe763ef723cd
#
_cell.length_a   1.000
_cell.length_b   1.000
_cell.length_c   1.000
_cell.angle_alpha   90.00
_cell.angle_beta   90.00
_cell.angle_gamma   90.00
#
_symmetry.space_group_name_H-M   'P 1'
#
loop_
_entity.id
_entity.type
_entity.pdbx_description
1 polymer ?
#
loop_
_entity_poly.entity_id
_entity_poly.type
_entity_poly.pdbx_seq_one_letter_code
_entity_poly.pdbx_strand_id
1 'polypeptide(L)'
;MIRLFTTMYYEKDSKRKSEYRDCLERNIACVSITEICILCEGGEEVLPKSEKIKIRHVSGRPTYRDYFDWNSELATNADVSIVANTDIYFDHQLTLFSHWRIPENTIFALSRWDFKEESKAELYDHNDSQDTWIFRGTPVGVFADIPVGVPRCDNRIAAEFEKAGYRVLNPSFSLRCYHLHDSPPRPYMDSAHSEQVSPPYKYIWPHNLFGLSRTIFYNLRYPDSPVHWRFDRRKFNRQLPMRLFNKFSRLFRHKL
;
A
#
# COMPACT_ATOMS: atom_id res chain seq x y z
N MET A 1 1.53 -0.26 -18.67
CA MET A 1 2.15 0.93 -18.06
C MET A 1 1.88 0.90 -16.55
N ILE A 2 2.79 1.46 -15.70
CA ILE A 2 2.53 1.61 -14.25
C ILE A 2 2.54 3.09 -13.91
N ARG A 3 1.43 3.60 -13.35
CA ARG A 3 1.28 4.97 -12.88
C ARG A 3 1.20 5.02 -11.37
N LEU A 4 1.99 5.89 -10.77
CA LEU A 4 1.90 6.21 -9.34
C LEU A 4 1.14 7.51 -9.15
N PHE A 5 0.09 7.49 -8.37
CA PHE A 5 -0.66 8.65 -7.92
C PHE A 5 -0.33 8.93 -6.46
N THR A 6 -0.01 10.17 -6.14
CA THR A 6 0.27 10.62 -4.77
C THR A 6 -0.16 12.08 -4.59
N THR A 7 0.01 12.60 -3.38
CA THR A 7 -0.24 14.03 -3.09
C THR A 7 1.06 14.78 -2.84
N MET A 8 1.01 16.10 -2.95
CA MET A 8 2.00 17.00 -2.38
C MET A 8 1.28 18.17 -1.75
N TYR A 9 1.71 18.55 -0.57
CA TYR A 9 1.18 19.67 0.19
C TYR A 9 2.31 20.43 0.88
N TYR A 10 2.01 21.65 1.34
CA TYR A 10 2.99 22.44 2.07
C TYR A 10 3.27 21.81 3.45
N GLU A 11 4.44 21.20 3.60
CA GLU A 11 4.94 20.66 4.87
C GLU A 11 5.87 21.68 5.54
N LYS A 12 5.68 21.94 6.83
CA LYS A 12 6.50 22.87 7.61
C LYS A 12 7.79 22.25 8.12
N ASP A 13 7.73 20.95 8.45
CA ASP A 13 8.86 20.20 8.97
C ASP A 13 9.87 19.91 7.86
N SER A 14 11.10 20.39 8.03
CA SER A 14 12.16 20.24 7.03
C SER A 14 12.58 18.76 6.83
N LYS A 15 12.53 17.96 7.89
CA LYS A 15 12.88 16.55 7.84
C LYS A 15 11.84 15.78 7.02
N ARG A 16 10.54 16.03 7.23
CA ARG A 16 9.47 15.46 6.42
C ARG A 16 9.53 15.90 4.97
N LYS A 17 9.87 17.16 4.70
CA LYS A 17 10.11 17.62 3.33
C LYS A 17 11.20 16.78 2.64
N SER A 18 12.29 16.48 3.35
CA SER A 18 13.35 15.62 2.82
C SER A 18 12.84 14.20 2.58
N GLU A 19 12.09 13.62 3.52
CA GLU A 19 11.48 12.28 3.35
C GLU A 19 10.61 12.19 2.10
N TYR A 20 9.75 13.19 1.86
CA TYR A 20 8.88 13.23 0.66
C TYR A 20 9.69 13.33 -0.62
N ARG A 21 10.72 14.18 -0.63
CA ARG A 21 11.62 14.31 -1.76
C ARG A 21 12.37 13.01 -2.04
N ASP A 22 12.94 12.39 -1.02
CA ASP A 22 13.68 11.15 -1.12
C ASP A 22 12.80 10.00 -1.64
N CYS A 23 11.54 9.91 -1.19
CA CYS A 23 10.57 8.96 -1.70
C CYS A 23 10.26 9.21 -3.18
N LEU A 24 10.07 10.46 -3.59
CA LEU A 24 9.83 10.82 -4.99
C LEU A 24 11.05 10.49 -5.87
N GLU A 25 12.26 10.81 -5.42
CA GLU A 25 13.50 10.50 -6.15
C GLU A 25 13.66 8.99 -6.35
N ARG A 26 13.39 8.18 -5.32
CA ARG A 26 13.39 6.70 -5.41
C ARG A 26 12.30 6.19 -6.37
N ASN A 27 11.11 6.76 -6.34
CA ASN A 27 10.03 6.40 -7.26
C ASN A 27 10.36 6.80 -8.72
N ILE A 28 11.03 7.93 -8.93
CA ILE A 28 11.56 8.35 -10.25
C ILE A 28 12.60 7.35 -10.75
N ALA A 29 13.50 6.91 -9.89
CA ALA A 29 14.54 5.93 -10.21
C ALA A 29 13.97 4.52 -10.45
N CYS A 30 12.79 4.21 -9.94
CA CYS A 30 12.14 2.93 -10.16
C CYS A 30 11.75 2.78 -11.65
N VAL A 31 12.42 1.87 -12.35
CA VAL A 31 12.26 1.65 -13.81
C VAL A 31 10.84 1.23 -14.16
N SER A 32 10.17 0.50 -13.28
CA SER A 32 8.80 0.00 -13.51
C SER A 32 7.75 1.12 -13.49
N ILE A 33 8.00 2.23 -12.76
CA ILE A 33 7.08 3.36 -12.72
C ILE A 33 7.31 4.23 -13.94
N THR A 34 6.30 4.36 -14.78
CA THR A 34 6.36 5.11 -16.04
C THR A 34 5.93 6.57 -15.88
N GLU A 35 4.99 6.84 -14.97
CA GLU A 35 4.47 8.18 -14.69
C GLU A 35 4.19 8.33 -13.19
N ILE A 36 4.39 9.52 -12.66
CA ILE A 36 4.08 9.92 -11.28
C ILE A 36 3.12 11.10 -11.35
N CYS A 37 1.88 10.88 -10.99
CA CYS A 37 0.79 11.85 -11.02
C CYS A 37 0.59 12.44 -9.62
N ILE A 38 0.84 13.73 -9.44
CA ILE A 38 0.81 14.41 -8.15
C ILE A 38 -0.37 15.35 -8.07
N LEU A 39 -1.31 15.09 -7.14
CA LEU A 39 -2.32 16.07 -6.72
C LEU A 39 -1.67 17.06 -5.75
N CYS A 40 -1.51 18.29 -6.19
CA CYS A 40 -0.71 19.30 -5.50
C CYS A 40 -1.58 20.38 -4.86
N GLU A 41 -1.58 20.45 -3.52
CA GLU A 41 -2.18 21.52 -2.72
C GLU A 41 -1.17 22.68 -2.48
N GLY A 42 0.09 22.48 -2.83
CA GLY A 42 1.24 23.36 -2.57
C GLY A 42 2.50 22.54 -2.29
N GLY A 43 3.61 23.20 -1.96
CA GLY A 43 4.87 22.51 -1.66
C GLY A 43 5.64 22.03 -2.89
N GLU A 44 5.40 22.61 -4.06
CA GLU A 44 6.08 22.26 -5.32
C GLU A 44 7.59 22.43 -5.28
N GLU A 45 8.08 23.29 -4.40
CA GLU A 45 9.51 23.53 -4.22
C GLU A 45 10.28 22.27 -3.78
N VAL A 46 9.56 21.25 -3.28
CA VAL A 46 10.13 19.96 -2.87
C VAL A 46 10.26 19.00 -4.05
N LEU A 47 9.50 19.23 -5.13
CA LEU A 47 9.40 18.30 -6.25
C LEU A 47 10.71 18.22 -7.05
N PRO A 48 11.27 17.02 -7.24
CA PRO A 48 12.41 16.85 -8.14
C PRO A 48 12.00 17.07 -9.59
N LYS A 49 12.93 17.57 -10.40
CA LYS A 49 12.69 17.73 -11.85
C LYS A 49 12.76 16.35 -12.52
N SER A 50 11.67 15.93 -13.18
CA SER A 50 11.62 14.69 -13.94
C SER A 50 10.50 14.72 -14.97
N GLU A 51 10.74 14.14 -16.14
CA GLU A 51 9.71 13.96 -17.19
C GLU A 51 8.62 12.97 -16.78
N LYS A 52 8.88 12.12 -15.79
CA LYS A 52 7.87 11.20 -15.23
C LYS A 52 6.80 11.94 -14.42
N ILE A 53 7.08 13.13 -13.88
CA ILE A 53 6.17 13.86 -13.01
C ILE A 53 5.14 14.61 -13.82
N LYS A 54 3.87 14.41 -13.45
CA LYS A 54 2.71 15.21 -13.89
C LYS A 54 2.03 15.80 -12.68
N ILE A 55 1.75 17.08 -12.72
CA ILE A 55 1.15 17.82 -11.60
C ILE A 55 -0.26 18.24 -11.99
N ARG A 56 -1.19 18.05 -11.06
CA ARG A 56 -2.54 18.63 -11.10
C ARG A 56 -2.76 19.40 -9.81
N HIS A 57 -2.98 20.69 -9.93
CA HIS A 57 -3.29 21.54 -8.78
C HIS A 57 -4.70 21.28 -8.28
N VAL A 58 -4.85 21.26 -6.95
CA VAL A 58 -6.12 21.12 -6.24
C VAL A 58 -6.26 22.25 -5.23
N SER A 59 -7.47 22.71 -4.97
CA SER A 59 -7.74 23.84 -4.08
C SER A 59 -7.80 23.47 -2.59
N GLY A 60 -7.66 22.19 -2.27
CA GLY A 60 -7.73 21.69 -0.89
C GLY A 60 -7.39 20.21 -0.84
N ARG A 61 -7.57 19.60 0.33
CA ARG A 61 -7.23 18.20 0.57
C ARG A 61 -7.91 17.26 -0.44
N PRO A 62 -7.14 16.50 -1.23
CA PRO A 62 -7.69 15.55 -2.18
C PRO A 62 -8.48 14.43 -1.50
N THR A 63 -9.40 13.85 -2.27
CA THR A 63 -10.11 12.64 -1.95
C THR A 63 -9.63 11.47 -2.81
N TYR A 64 -10.04 10.25 -2.50
CA TYR A 64 -9.80 9.11 -3.40
C TYR A 64 -10.49 9.29 -4.76
N ARG A 65 -11.59 10.06 -4.82
CA ARG A 65 -12.27 10.41 -6.08
C ARG A 65 -11.33 11.16 -7.03
N ASP A 66 -10.59 12.14 -6.54
CA ASP A 66 -9.69 12.93 -7.37
C ASP A 66 -8.63 12.06 -8.06
N TYR A 67 -8.15 11.01 -7.38
CA TYR A 67 -7.25 10.02 -7.99
C TYR A 67 -7.96 9.17 -9.04
N PHE A 68 -9.17 8.67 -8.75
CA PHE A 68 -9.87 7.79 -9.67
C PHE A 68 -10.34 8.53 -10.92
N ASP A 69 -10.78 9.79 -10.78
CA ASP A 69 -11.17 10.62 -11.89
C ASP A 69 -9.97 10.93 -12.78
N TRP A 70 -8.85 11.32 -12.21
CA TRP A 70 -7.62 11.54 -12.99
C TRP A 70 -7.11 10.24 -13.63
N ASN A 71 -7.18 9.13 -12.90
CA ASN A 71 -6.83 7.84 -13.47
C ASN A 71 -7.72 7.45 -14.64
N SER A 72 -9.02 7.75 -14.60
CA SER A 72 -9.96 7.43 -15.67
C SER A 72 -9.66 8.16 -16.99
N GLU A 73 -9.04 9.32 -16.90
CA GLU A 73 -8.59 10.09 -18.07
C GLU A 73 -7.33 9.49 -18.74
N LEU A 74 -6.50 8.79 -17.95
CA LEU A 74 -5.16 8.36 -18.38
C LEU A 74 -5.04 6.86 -18.62
N ALA A 75 -5.73 6.03 -17.82
CA ALA A 75 -5.50 4.61 -17.76
C ALA A 75 -6.38 3.81 -18.73
N THR A 76 -5.77 2.82 -19.35
CA THR A 76 -6.47 1.75 -20.05
C THR A 76 -6.69 0.55 -19.13
N ASN A 77 -7.56 -0.39 -19.51
CA ASN A 77 -7.77 -1.64 -18.79
C ASN A 77 -6.52 -2.54 -18.66
N ALA A 78 -5.45 -2.23 -19.38
CA ALA A 78 -4.19 -2.95 -19.29
C ALA A 78 -3.20 -2.34 -18.30
N ASP A 79 -3.39 -1.08 -17.94
CA ASP A 79 -2.48 -0.33 -17.08
C ASP A 79 -2.65 -0.70 -15.60
N VAL A 80 -1.57 -0.62 -14.85
CA VAL A 80 -1.55 -0.75 -13.40
C VAL A 80 -1.45 0.65 -12.80
N SER A 81 -2.35 0.95 -11.88
CA SER A 81 -2.39 2.20 -11.14
C SER A 81 -2.09 1.94 -9.67
N ILE A 82 -1.27 2.80 -9.11
CA ILE A 82 -0.86 2.77 -7.70
C ILE A 82 -1.26 4.10 -7.09
N VAL A 83 -2.05 4.09 -6.03
CA VAL A 83 -2.30 5.25 -5.17
C VAL A 83 -1.52 5.02 -3.89
N ALA A 84 -0.65 5.94 -3.50
CA ALA A 84 0.18 5.81 -2.31
C ALA A 84 0.37 7.13 -1.57
N ASN A 85 0.64 7.04 -0.27
CA ASN A 85 1.03 8.19 0.53
C ASN A 85 2.36 8.78 0.03
N THR A 86 2.59 10.07 0.31
CA THR A 86 3.75 10.82 -0.20
C THR A 86 5.10 10.29 0.32
N ASP A 87 5.10 9.67 1.49
CA ASP A 87 6.24 9.08 2.19
C ASP A 87 6.47 7.59 1.84
N ILE A 88 5.86 7.14 0.74
CA ILE A 88 5.99 5.76 0.24
C ILE A 88 6.81 5.72 -1.05
N TYR A 89 7.72 4.73 -1.12
CA TYR A 89 8.42 4.41 -2.35
C TYR A 89 8.40 2.91 -2.67
N PHE A 90 8.73 2.60 -3.91
CA PHE A 90 8.75 1.24 -4.44
C PHE A 90 10.13 0.91 -5.02
N ASP A 91 10.40 -0.38 -5.10
CA ASP A 91 11.62 -0.92 -5.69
C ASP A 91 11.32 -1.74 -6.96
N HIS A 92 12.30 -2.52 -7.39
CA HIS A 92 12.23 -3.40 -8.56
C HIS A 92 11.12 -4.46 -8.50
N GLN A 93 10.50 -4.73 -7.34
CA GLN A 93 9.44 -5.76 -7.22
C GLN A 93 8.20 -5.44 -8.05
N LEU A 94 7.99 -4.17 -8.44
CA LEU A 94 6.92 -3.79 -9.37
C LEU A 94 7.06 -4.45 -10.76
N THR A 95 8.25 -4.96 -11.11
CA THR A 95 8.45 -5.77 -12.33
C THR A 95 7.57 -7.02 -12.37
N LEU A 96 7.06 -7.48 -11.22
CA LEU A 96 6.04 -8.52 -11.14
C LEU A 96 4.89 -8.27 -12.14
N PHE A 97 4.45 -7.03 -12.27
CA PHE A 97 3.31 -6.68 -13.13
C PHE A 97 3.60 -6.74 -14.63
N SER A 98 4.86 -6.90 -15.04
CA SER A 98 5.23 -7.21 -16.42
C SER A 98 4.99 -8.68 -16.77
N HIS A 99 4.96 -9.57 -15.78
CA HIS A 99 4.84 -11.01 -15.94
C HIS A 99 3.55 -11.60 -15.38
N TRP A 100 2.89 -10.86 -14.49
CA TRP A 100 1.67 -11.30 -13.84
C TRP A 100 0.63 -10.18 -13.80
N ARG A 101 -0.58 -10.50 -14.23
CA ARG A 101 -1.68 -9.54 -14.31
C ARG A 101 -2.53 -9.61 -13.07
N ILE A 102 -2.84 -8.46 -12.49
CA ILE A 102 -3.83 -8.35 -11.40
C ILE A 102 -5.18 -8.84 -11.93
N PRO A 103 -5.84 -9.79 -11.24
CA PRO A 103 -7.16 -10.24 -11.64
C PRO A 103 -8.17 -9.09 -11.67
N GLU A 104 -9.18 -9.20 -12.51
CA GLU A 104 -10.29 -8.24 -12.53
C GLU A 104 -10.96 -8.17 -11.16
N ASN A 105 -11.54 -7.03 -10.85
CA ASN A 105 -12.20 -6.77 -9.57
C ASN A 105 -11.32 -7.11 -8.35
N THR A 106 -10.01 -6.88 -8.46
CA THR A 106 -9.06 -7.11 -7.36
C THR A 106 -8.27 -5.84 -7.07
N ILE A 107 -8.23 -5.46 -5.81
CA ILE A 107 -7.46 -4.34 -5.29
C ILE A 107 -6.42 -4.89 -4.31
N PHE A 108 -5.17 -4.47 -4.43
CA PHE A 108 -4.17 -4.68 -3.40
C PHE A 108 -4.10 -3.46 -2.50
N ALA A 109 -4.32 -3.67 -1.22
CA ALA A 109 -4.23 -2.68 -0.17
C ALA A 109 -3.03 -3.05 0.71
N LEU A 110 -1.88 -2.43 0.48
CA LEU A 110 -0.63 -2.84 1.09
C LEU A 110 -0.39 -2.12 2.42
N SER A 111 -0.02 -2.89 3.44
CA SER A 111 0.65 -2.36 4.63
C SER A 111 2.10 -2.07 4.30
N ARG A 112 2.63 -1.00 4.88
CA ARG A 112 3.98 -0.53 4.63
C ARG A 112 5.06 -1.41 5.27
N TRP A 113 6.27 -1.29 4.74
CA TRP A 113 7.51 -1.74 5.36
C TRP A 113 8.25 -0.51 5.87
N ASP A 114 8.34 -0.35 7.19
CA ASP A 114 9.07 0.76 7.81
C ASP A 114 10.57 0.56 7.57
N PHE A 115 11.17 1.54 6.94
CA PHE A 115 12.58 1.53 6.57
C PHE A 115 13.40 2.19 7.67
N LYS A 116 14.20 1.40 8.36
CA LYS A 116 15.12 1.91 9.40
C LYS A 116 16.56 2.01 8.90
N GLU A 117 16.96 1.06 8.06
CA GLU A 117 18.25 0.99 7.34
C GLU A 117 18.06 0.05 6.15
N GLU A 118 18.85 0.21 5.06
CA GLU A 118 18.65 -0.53 3.79
C GLU A 118 18.53 -2.07 3.90
N SER A 119 19.06 -2.65 4.97
CA SER A 119 18.98 -4.10 5.22
C SER A 119 17.89 -4.52 6.22
N LYS A 120 17.17 -3.59 6.83
CA LYS A 120 16.32 -3.86 8.01
C LYS A 120 14.92 -3.25 7.90
N ALA A 121 14.30 -3.33 6.73
CA ALA A 121 12.90 -2.95 6.61
C ALA A 121 12.00 -3.93 7.39
N GLU A 122 11.14 -3.41 8.26
CA GLU A 122 10.20 -4.18 9.07
C GLU A 122 8.77 -3.94 8.59
N LEU A 123 8.03 -5.02 8.34
CA LEU A 123 6.63 -4.91 7.98
C LEU A 123 5.80 -4.41 9.18
N TYR A 124 4.98 -3.39 8.95
CA TYR A 124 3.89 -3.03 9.85
C TYR A 124 2.80 -4.11 9.78
N ASP A 125 2.97 -5.17 10.57
CA ASP A 125 2.16 -6.41 10.52
C ASP A 125 0.84 -6.26 11.28
N HIS A 126 0.06 -5.24 10.90
CA HIS A 126 -1.26 -4.91 11.43
C HIS A 126 -2.32 -4.99 10.32
N ASN A 127 -3.58 -4.97 10.70
CA ASN A 127 -4.70 -5.07 9.74
C ASN A 127 -5.44 -3.74 9.53
N ASP A 128 -5.08 -2.71 10.25
CA ASP A 128 -5.80 -1.44 10.38
C ASP A 128 -5.10 -0.25 9.71
N SER A 129 -4.04 -0.49 8.93
CA SER A 129 -3.35 0.56 8.17
C SER A 129 -2.86 0.02 6.83
N GLN A 130 -3.26 0.71 5.77
CA GLN A 130 -2.82 0.47 4.41
C GLN A 130 -2.40 1.81 3.79
N ASP A 131 -1.16 1.85 3.27
CA ASP A 131 -0.54 3.08 2.76
C ASP A 131 -0.48 3.10 1.23
N THR A 132 -0.92 2.01 0.58
CA THR A 132 -0.83 1.84 -0.87
C THR A 132 -2.00 1.02 -1.40
N TRP A 133 -2.54 1.47 -2.54
CA TRP A 133 -3.62 0.82 -3.29
C TRP A 133 -3.14 0.52 -4.70
N ILE A 134 -3.18 -0.75 -5.13
CA ILE A 134 -2.74 -1.15 -6.47
C ILE A 134 -3.89 -1.87 -7.17
N PHE A 135 -4.22 -1.43 -8.37
CA PHE A 135 -5.30 -1.98 -9.18
C PHE A 135 -4.99 -1.88 -10.66
N ARG A 136 -5.79 -2.54 -11.48
CA ARG A 136 -5.72 -2.49 -12.93
C ARG A 136 -6.93 -1.76 -13.49
N GLY A 137 -6.67 -0.86 -14.45
CA GLY A 137 -7.70 -0.02 -15.05
C GLY A 137 -8.19 1.06 -14.07
N THR A 138 -9.48 1.39 -14.14
CA THR A 138 -10.12 2.38 -13.26
C THR A 138 -11.18 1.71 -12.39
N PRO A 139 -11.18 1.95 -11.07
CA PRO A 139 -12.23 1.45 -10.18
C PRO A 139 -13.60 2.03 -10.57
N VAL A 140 -14.62 1.17 -10.57
CA VAL A 140 -16.00 1.54 -10.93
C VAL A 140 -16.95 1.23 -9.76
N GLY A 141 -17.93 2.12 -9.52
CA GLY A 141 -18.95 1.90 -8.51
C GLY A 141 -18.49 2.09 -7.06
N VAL A 142 -17.28 2.61 -6.85
CA VAL A 142 -16.72 2.85 -5.53
C VAL A 142 -17.07 4.25 -5.04
N PHE A 143 -17.63 4.36 -3.83
CA PHE A 143 -17.76 5.66 -3.18
C PHE A 143 -16.38 6.14 -2.74
N ALA A 144 -15.91 7.23 -3.31
CA ALA A 144 -14.54 7.71 -3.18
C ALA A 144 -14.40 9.15 -2.65
N ASP A 145 -15.51 9.80 -2.26
CA ASP A 145 -15.46 11.13 -1.60
C ASP A 145 -14.96 11.01 -0.16
N ILE A 146 -13.77 10.46 -0.02
CA ILE A 146 -13.12 10.16 1.24
C ILE A 146 -11.79 10.92 1.24
N PRO A 147 -11.59 11.89 2.16
CA PRO A 147 -10.36 12.69 2.19
C PRO A 147 -9.15 11.83 2.53
N VAL A 148 -8.07 12.01 1.76
CA VAL A 148 -6.82 11.27 1.93
C VAL A 148 -6.04 11.80 3.13
N GLY A 149 -5.36 10.90 3.87
CA GLY A 149 -4.52 11.27 5.02
C GLY A 149 -5.30 11.70 6.26
N VAL A 150 -6.60 11.43 6.30
CA VAL A 150 -7.44 11.54 7.50
C VAL A 150 -7.49 10.19 8.21
N PRO A 151 -7.45 10.11 9.56
CA PRO A 151 -7.57 8.84 10.27
C PRO A 151 -8.74 7.99 9.80
N ARG A 152 -8.50 6.70 9.56
CA ARG A 152 -9.48 5.71 9.07
C ARG A 152 -9.87 5.83 7.58
N CYS A 153 -9.28 6.76 6.82
CA CYS A 153 -9.59 6.87 5.38
C CYS A 153 -9.24 5.59 4.61
N ASP A 154 -8.14 4.95 4.98
CA ASP A 154 -7.66 3.67 4.44
C ASP A 154 -8.63 2.51 4.73
N ASN A 155 -9.12 2.38 5.97
CA ASN A 155 -10.10 1.36 6.32
C ASN A 155 -11.46 1.61 5.66
N ARG A 156 -11.81 2.88 5.48
CA ARG A 156 -13.06 3.26 4.83
C ARG A 156 -13.03 2.96 3.34
N ILE A 157 -12.01 3.36 2.60
CA ILE A 157 -11.95 3.07 1.17
C ILE A 157 -11.85 1.57 0.90
N ALA A 158 -11.19 0.79 1.79
CA ALA A 158 -11.17 -0.66 1.72
C ALA A 158 -12.57 -1.27 1.80
N ALA A 159 -13.42 -0.73 2.69
CA ALA A 159 -14.81 -1.17 2.82
C ALA A 159 -15.65 -0.78 1.59
N GLU A 160 -15.43 0.39 1.00
CA GLU A 160 -16.14 0.82 -0.19
C GLU A 160 -15.74 0.00 -1.44
N PHE A 161 -14.48 -0.41 -1.57
CA PHE A 161 -14.08 -1.37 -2.59
C PHE A 161 -14.79 -2.71 -2.44
N GLU A 162 -14.86 -3.26 -1.23
CA GLU A 162 -15.57 -4.54 -1.00
C GLU A 162 -17.05 -4.41 -1.32
N LYS A 163 -17.70 -3.32 -0.91
CA LYS A 163 -19.11 -3.01 -1.20
C LYS A 163 -19.38 -2.90 -2.70
N ALA A 164 -18.42 -2.37 -3.47
CA ALA A 164 -18.50 -2.30 -4.93
C ALA A 164 -18.17 -3.64 -5.63
N GLY A 165 -17.96 -4.73 -4.88
CA GLY A 165 -17.70 -6.07 -5.42
C GLY A 165 -16.24 -6.39 -5.69
N TYR A 166 -15.29 -5.56 -5.26
CA TYR A 166 -13.87 -5.85 -5.39
C TYR A 166 -13.37 -6.80 -4.29
N ARG A 167 -12.45 -7.67 -4.66
CA ARG A 167 -11.65 -8.44 -3.72
C ARG A 167 -10.51 -7.57 -3.21
N VAL A 168 -10.54 -7.18 -1.96
CA VAL A 168 -9.48 -6.38 -1.34
C VAL A 168 -8.50 -7.31 -0.62
N LEU A 169 -7.26 -7.31 -1.06
CA LEU A 169 -6.19 -8.22 -0.61
C LEU A 169 -4.99 -7.41 -0.11
N ASN A 170 -4.26 -7.93 0.86
CA ASN A 170 -3.05 -7.30 1.39
C ASN A 170 -1.81 -8.20 1.20
N PRO A 171 -1.27 -8.35 -0.03
CA PRO A 171 -0.14 -9.22 -0.29
C PRO A 171 1.23 -8.64 0.13
N SER A 172 1.30 -7.89 1.22
CA SER A 172 2.51 -7.19 1.69
C SER A 172 3.65 -8.11 2.12
N PHE A 173 3.42 -9.43 2.26
CA PHE A 173 4.51 -10.39 2.43
C PHE A 173 5.28 -10.63 1.12
N SER A 174 4.65 -10.36 -0.01
CA SER A 174 5.19 -10.67 -1.33
C SER A 174 5.54 -9.44 -2.16
N LEU A 175 4.79 -8.37 -1.99
CA LEU A 175 4.95 -7.09 -2.67
C LEU A 175 5.10 -5.99 -1.61
N ARG A 176 6.18 -5.24 -1.68
CA ARG A 176 6.52 -4.27 -0.64
C ARG A 176 6.33 -2.84 -1.12
N CYS A 177 5.77 -2.01 -0.26
CA CYS A 177 5.87 -0.57 -0.31
C CYS A 177 6.64 -0.12 0.94
N TYR A 178 7.65 0.71 0.72
CA TYR A 178 8.56 1.14 1.78
C TYR A 178 8.16 2.52 2.26
N HIS A 179 8.09 2.66 3.58
CA HIS A 179 7.80 3.91 4.24
C HIS A 179 9.10 4.50 4.80
N LEU A 180 9.48 5.64 4.27
CA LEU A 180 10.61 6.40 4.78
C LEU A 180 10.08 7.27 5.93
N HIS A 181 10.43 6.90 7.16
CA HIS A 181 9.96 7.60 8.35
C HIS A 181 11.08 7.68 9.40
N ASP A 182 11.81 8.78 9.33
CA ASP A 182 12.84 9.13 10.31
C ASP A 182 12.37 10.27 11.25
N SER A 183 11.20 10.85 10.95
CA SER A 183 10.56 11.88 11.77
C SER A 183 9.72 11.26 12.88
N PRO A 184 9.58 11.91 14.04
CA PRO A 184 8.70 11.43 15.10
C PRO A 184 7.25 11.31 14.61
N PRO A 185 6.47 10.33 15.12
CA PRO A 185 5.06 10.20 14.78
C PRO A 185 4.33 11.53 14.99
N ARG A 186 3.41 11.86 14.07
CA ARG A 186 2.53 13.02 14.29
C ARG A 186 1.80 12.83 15.61
N PRO A 187 1.76 13.82 16.51
CA PRO A 187 0.90 13.77 17.66
C PRO A 187 -0.56 13.91 17.20
N TYR A 188 -1.13 12.82 16.64
CA TYR A 188 -2.59 12.76 16.40
C TYR A 188 -3.40 12.84 17.68
N MET A 189 -2.73 12.80 18.83
CA MET A 189 -3.36 12.66 20.14
C MET A 189 -3.77 13.98 20.79
N ASP A 190 -3.30 15.12 20.30
CA ASP A 190 -3.59 16.40 20.97
C ASP A 190 -4.83 17.12 20.44
N SER A 191 -5.47 16.64 19.40
CA SER A 191 -6.80 17.09 19.03
C SER A 191 -7.82 16.00 19.36
N ALA A 192 -8.47 16.11 20.50
CA ALA A 192 -9.66 15.32 20.85
C ALA A 192 -10.81 15.45 19.80
N HIS A 193 -10.53 16.07 18.67
CA HIS A 193 -11.43 16.41 17.57
C HIS A 193 -10.81 16.21 16.19
N SER A 194 -9.81 15.32 16.00
CA SER A 194 -9.44 14.95 14.64
C SER A 194 -10.65 14.28 14.02
N GLU A 195 -11.24 14.92 13.01
CA GLU A 195 -12.32 14.37 12.23
C GLU A 195 -11.86 13.01 11.66
N GLN A 196 -12.41 11.95 12.21
CA GLN A 196 -12.19 10.60 11.67
C GLN A 196 -13.20 10.36 10.56
N VAL A 197 -12.78 9.67 9.52
CA VAL A 197 -13.71 9.21 8.50
C VAL A 197 -14.68 8.21 9.14
N SER A 198 -15.98 8.40 8.92
CA SER A 198 -17.03 7.54 9.48
C SER A 198 -16.99 6.12 8.89
N PRO A 199 -17.44 5.08 9.62
CA PRO A 199 -17.55 3.71 9.10
C PRO A 199 -18.51 3.64 7.88
N PRO A 200 -18.54 2.51 7.14
CA PRO A 200 -17.95 1.21 7.50
C PRO A 200 -16.43 1.13 7.33
N TYR A 201 -15.77 0.22 8.09
CA TYR A 201 -14.35 -0.04 7.98
C TYR A 201 -14.08 -1.50 7.62
N LYS A 202 -13.04 -1.73 6.81
CA LYS A 202 -12.51 -3.06 6.51
C LYS A 202 -11.08 -3.16 7.00
N TYR A 203 -10.79 -4.24 7.72
CA TYR A 203 -9.47 -4.57 8.25
C TYR A 203 -8.87 -5.75 7.49
N ILE A 204 -7.62 -5.62 7.00
CA ILE A 204 -7.03 -6.57 6.08
C ILE A 204 -5.63 -6.95 6.53
N TRP A 205 -5.47 -8.19 7.02
CA TRP A 205 -4.17 -8.69 7.43
C TRP A 205 -3.21 -8.90 6.25
N PRO A 206 -1.91 -8.55 6.41
CA PRO A 206 -0.87 -8.91 5.46
C PRO A 206 -0.81 -10.42 5.20
N HIS A 207 -0.57 -10.80 3.95
CA HIS A 207 -0.44 -12.21 3.53
C HIS A 207 0.47 -12.33 2.30
N ASN A 208 0.75 -13.57 1.87
CA ASN A 208 1.47 -13.84 0.62
C ASN A 208 0.55 -13.72 -0.60
N LEU A 209 1.07 -13.20 -1.70
CA LEU A 209 0.37 -13.15 -2.99
C LEU A 209 0.11 -14.58 -3.53
N PHE A 210 1.12 -15.43 -3.44
CA PHE A 210 1.06 -16.82 -3.89
C PHE A 210 1.33 -17.79 -2.73
N GLY A 211 0.86 -19.04 -2.87
CA GLY A 211 1.35 -20.15 -2.05
C GLY A 211 2.82 -20.44 -2.31
N LEU A 212 3.49 -21.13 -1.35
CA LEU A 212 4.93 -21.40 -1.42
C LEU A 212 5.37 -22.01 -2.76
N SER A 213 4.73 -23.09 -3.19
CA SER A 213 5.08 -23.79 -4.43
C SER A 213 4.99 -22.85 -5.64
N ARG A 214 3.89 -22.09 -5.73
CA ARG A 214 3.71 -21.13 -6.83
C ARG A 214 4.75 -20.01 -6.80
N THR A 215 5.14 -19.54 -5.60
CA THR A 215 6.22 -18.55 -5.45
C THR A 215 7.54 -19.11 -5.96
N ILE A 216 7.89 -20.34 -5.60
CA ILE A 216 9.12 -20.99 -6.08
C ILE A 216 9.12 -21.10 -7.61
N PHE A 217 8.03 -21.61 -8.22
CA PHE A 217 7.94 -21.72 -9.67
C PHE A 217 8.00 -20.36 -10.37
N TYR A 218 7.34 -19.34 -9.80
CA TYR A 218 7.40 -17.99 -10.35
C TYR A 218 8.83 -17.46 -10.33
N ASN A 219 9.54 -17.56 -9.20
CA ASN A 219 10.90 -17.04 -9.04
C ASN A 219 11.91 -17.78 -9.93
N LEU A 220 11.72 -19.08 -10.13
CA LEU A 220 12.56 -19.85 -11.08
C LEU A 220 12.35 -19.39 -12.53
N ARG A 221 11.12 -19.04 -12.89
CA ARG A 221 10.79 -18.58 -14.25
C ARG A 221 11.18 -17.13 -14.49
N TYR A 222 11.14 -16.28 -13.48
CA TYR A 222 11.39 -14.84 -13.54
C TYR A 222 12.40 -14.42 -12.45
N PRO A 223 13.68 -14.81 -12.59
CA PRO A 223 14.70 -14.56 -11.58
C PRO A 223 14.99 -13.07 -11.36
N ASP A 224 14.79 -12.24 -12.38
CA ASP A 224 14.98 -10.79 -12.32
C ASP A 224 13.77 -10.05 -11.69
N SER A 225 12.72 -10.77 -11.34
CA SER A 225 11.49 -10.24 -10.76
C SER A 225 10.98 -11.11 -9.61
N PRO A 226 11.80 -11.38 -8.60
CA PRO A 226 11.44 -12.32 -7.55
C PRO A 226 10.33 -11.79 -6.64
N VAL A 227 9.41 -12.67 -6.30
CA VAL A 227 8.34 -12.42 -5.33
C VAL A 227 8.75 -12.99 -3.98
N HIS A 228 8.64 -12.19 -2.94
CA HIS A 228 8.92 -12.65 -1.59
C HIS A 228 7.84 -13.60 -1.07
N TRP A 229 8.26 -14.47 -0.17
CA TRP A 229 7.37 -15.34 0.58
C TRP A 229 7.74 -15.34 2.06
N ARG A 230 6.74 -15.21 2.92
CA ARG A 230 6.92 -15.22 4.37
C ARG A 230 6.00 -16.26 4.99
N PHE A 231 6.50 -17.00 5.99
CA PHE A 231 5.67 -17.92 6.77
C PHE A 231 4.64 -17.14 7.59
N ASP A 232 3.36 -17.40 7.34
CA ASP A 232 2.26 -16.74 8.05
C ASP A 232 1.84 -17.58 9.27
N ARG A 233 2.35 -17.20 10.44
CA ARG A 233 2.05 -17.85 11.70
C ARG A 233 0.54 -17.85 12.03
N ARG A 234 -0.20 -16.83 11.60
CA ARG A 234 -1.65 -16.72 11.85
C ARG A 234 -2.43 -17.80 11.10
N LYS A 235 -2.08 -18.08 9.84
CA LYS A 235 -2.68 -19.16 9.05
C LYS A 235 -2.33 -20.51 9.64
N PHE A 236 -1.09 -20.69 10.06
CA PHE A 236 -0.65 -21.93 10.69
C PHE A 236 -1.41 -22.21 11.99
N ASN A 237 -1.55 -21.23 12.87
CA ASN A 237 -2.28 -21.37 14.13
C ASN A 237 -3.79 -21.61 13.94
N ARG A 238 -4.39 -21.11 12.83
CA ARG A 238 -5.79 -21.39 12.48
C ARG A 238 -5.99 -22.77 11.86
N GLN A 239 -4.99 -23.32 11.18
CA GLN A 239 -5.04 -24.61 10.51
C GLN A 239 -4.67 -25.79 11.43
N LEU A 240 -3.88 -25.54 12.48
CA LEU A 240 -3.71 -26.52 13.56
C LEU A 240 -5.02 -26.54 14.36
N PRO A 241 -5.79 -27.66 14.35
CA PRO A 241 -6.96 -27.72 15.19
C PRO A 241 -6.49 -27.50 16.63
N MET A 242 -7.03 -26.47 17.31
CA MET A 242 -6.77 -26.23 18.74
C MET A 242 -6.96 -27.49 19.62
N ARG A 243 -7.66 -28.48 19.09
CA ARG A 243 -7.82 -29.83 19.67
C ARG A 243 -6.51 -30.62 19.79
N LEU A 244 -5.53 -30.43 18.91
CA LEU A 244 -4.23 -31.10 19.00
C LEU A 244 -3.34 -30.45 20.06
N PHE A 245 -3.34 -29.14 20.15
CA PHE A 245 -2.57 -28.41 21.16
C PHE A 245 -3.10 -28.69 22.58
N ASN A 246 -4.41 -28.70 22.75
CA ASN A 246 -5.04 -29.09 24.03
C ASN A 246 -4.85 -30.57 24.38
N LYS A 247 -4.70 -31.45 23.42
CA LYS A 247 -4.42 -32.87 23.66
C LYS A 247 -2.96 -33.11 24.08
N PHE A 248 -2.01 -32.39 23.48
CA PHE A 248 -0.59 -32.38 23.86
C PHE A 248 -0.38 -31.72 25.23
N SER A 249 -0.99 -30.59 25.52
CA SER A 249 -0.84 -29.91 26.80
C SER A 249 -1.46 -30.70 27.97
N ARG A 250 -2.51 -31.52 27.73
CA ARG A 250 -3.05 -32.45 28.73
C ARG A 250 -2.14 -33.66 29.00
N LEU A 251 -1.44 -34.16 27.99
CA LEU A 251 -0.49 -35.25 28.13
C LEU A 251 0.76 -34.88 28.94
N PHE A 252 1.15 -33.63 28.93
CA PHE A 252 2.30 -33.11 29.72
C PHE A 252 1.93 -32.61 31.12
N ARG A 253 0.65 -32.35 31.42
CA ARG A 253 0.21 -31.95 32.79
C ARG A 253 -0.03 -33.12 33.74
N HIS A 254 0.00 -34.34 33.26
CA HIS A 254 -0.17 -35.56 34.09
C HIS A 254 1.16 -36.28 34.39
N LYS A 255 2.31 -35.63 34.14
CA LYS A 255 3.64 -36.20 34.43
C LYS A 255 4.56 -35.24 35.21
N LEU A 256 4.01 -34.39 36.05
CA LEU A 256 4.74 -33.67 37.12
C LEU A 256 4.00 -33.83 38.41
#